data_070dc365a022ce108c484fa53646e1ad
#
_entry.id   070dc365a022ce108c484fa53646e1ad
#
_cell.length_a   1.000
_cell.length_b   1.000
_cell.length_c   1.000
_cell.angle_alpha   90.00
_cell.angle_beta   90.00
_cell.angle_gamma   90.00
#
_symmetry.space_group_name_H-M   'P 1'
#
loop_
_entity.id
_entity.type
_entity.pdbx_description
1 polymer ?
#
loop_
_entity_poly.entity_id
_entity_poly.type
_entity_poly.pdbx_seq_one_letter_code
_entity_poly.pdbx_strand_id
1 'polypeptide(L)'
;MPQTTVPSTPLSVGVLVDLEKIPGAGGHVKCWERFAGAAVGLDETIDLTVYFLGETFHCENLSEWVRYVTLPPVLGTRRFSFLDQGAGHTDLAPYHPGLARRLAGREVIHATSMFGFGSTGATVAKRTAKPLVFSIHTDLPAFSSIYMTEIVERVAGNGNISQLLLDRLRINERAAGFMGYMENRLLRSCDRILVSKQEDMDRARKIKPPDRISFFRRGIDLDLFHPSRRAPERLRQDLGIDAKTPVLLFAGRIDASKQVMTLAAAARILIERNIPVHTVFAGKGNQMDNVRDLLGPDVTMLGDISQAQLAALYASADLFVFPSRSEVSPNVVLEAKASGLPPIVANANGGGQFIEKSGNDGLIVQDNLPQSWANTISPVLADPAWRDAMSRSARRWVERRWPSWTEVLLEDLIPVWRSARDSMPPVQDR
;
A
#
# COMPACT_ATOMS: atom_id res chain seq x y z
N MET A 1 40.57 -31.40 5.15
CA MET A 1 39.22 -32.02 5.16
C MET A 1 38.24 -30.90 4.91
N PRO A 2 37.40 -30.93 3.87
CA PRO A 2 36.36 -29.91 3.71
C PRO A 2 35.32 -30.11 4.80
N GLN A 3 35.05 -29.05 5.54
CA GLN A 3 33.92 -29.01 6.48
C GLN A 3 32.65 -29.17 5.67
N THR A 4 31.98 -30.28 5.80
CA THR A 4 30.62 -30.49 5.38
C THR A 4 29.75 -29.53 6.17
N THR A 5 29.38 -28.39 5.53
CA THR A 5 28.33 -27.51 6.02
C THR A 5 27.05 -28.30 5.98
N VAL A 6 26.53 -28.69 7.15
CA VAL A 6 25.17 -29.18 7.30
C VAL A 6 24.25 -28.12 6.67
N PRO A 7 23.40 -28.46 5.70
CA PRO A 7 22.45 -27.49 5.14
C PRO A 7 21.59 -26.97 6.29
N SER A 8 21.70 -25.66 6.57
CA SER A 8 20.87 -25.02 7.57
C SER A 8 19.43 -25.08 7.08
N THR A 9 18.53 -25.66 7.89
CA THR A 9 17.09 -25.67 7.59
C THR A 9 16.63 -24.24 7.26
N PRO A 10 15.81 -24.04 6.19
CA PRO A 10 15.30 -22.74 5.83
C PRO A 10 14.58 -22.07 7.00
N LEU A 11 14.77 -20.76 7.16
CA LEU A 11 14.12 -19.97 8.21
C LEU A 11 12.60 -19.98 8.02
N SER A 12 11.84 -20.51 8.98
CA SER A 12 10.40 -20.63 8.88
C SER A 12 9.67 -19.39 9.40
N VAL A 13 9.04 -18.64 8.49
CA VAL A 13 8.38 -17.36 8.79
C VAL A 13 6.89 -17.41 8.43
N GLY A 14 6.04 -16.98 9.37
CA GLY A 14 4.62 -16.76 9.16
C GLY A 14 4.30 -15.27 9.11
N VAL A 15 3.89 -14.76 7.95
CA VAL A 15 3.49 -13.35 7.77
C VAL A 15 1.97 -13.24 7.81
N LEU A 16 1.46 -12.30 8.61
CA LEU A 16 0.05 -12.14 8.93
C LEU A 16 -0.52 -10.90 8.26
N VAL A 17 -1.22 -11.06 7.15
CA VAL A 17 -1.88 -9.99 6.39
C VAL A 17 -3.39 -10.07 6.64
N ASP A 18 -3.88 -9.25 7.56
CA ASP A 18 -5.29 -9.23 8.00
C ASP A 18 -6.21 -8.51 7.00
N LEU A 19 -6.11 -8.91 5.74
CA LEU A 19 -6.89 -8.39 4.61
C LEU A 19 -7.20 -9.53 3.65
N GLU A 20 -8.31 -9.39 2.91
CA GLU A 20 -8.72 -10.39 1.92
C GLU A 20 -7.79 -10.43 0.70
N LYS A 21 -7.36 -11.65 0.31
CA LYS A 21 -6.64 -11.90 -0.93
C LYS A 21 -7.63 -12.03 -2.09
N ILE A 22 -7.87 -10.90 -2.76
CA ILE A 22 -8.72 -10.82 -3.96
C ILE A 22 -7.98 -10.10 -5.09
N PRO A 23 -8.38 -10.26 -6.37
CA PRO A 23 -7.71 -9.61 -7.50
C PRO A 23 -7.56 -8.11 -7.36
N GLY A 24 -8.60 -7.42 -6.89
CA GLY A 24 -8.63 -5.96 -6.64
C GLY A 24 -8.08 -5.52 -5.28
N ALA A 25 -7.37 -6.38 -4.55
CA ALA A 25 -6.82 -6.04 -3.24
C ALA A 25 -5.84 -4.87 -3.30
N GLY A 26 -5.85 -4.06 -2.24
CA GLY A 26 -4.99 -2.90 -2.11
C GLY A 26 -3.49 -3.21 -2.01
N GLY A 27 -2.67 -2.17 -2.07
CA GLY A 27 -1.21 -2.26 -2.12
C GLY A 27 -0.56 -3.06 -0.99
N HIS A 28 -1.19 -3.18 0.18
CA HIS A 28 -0.69 -3.98 1.30
C HIS A 28 -0.70 -5.50 0.96
N VAL A 29 -1.81 -6.01 0.44
CA VAL A 29 -1.92 -7.41 -0.01
C VAL A 29 -0.95 -7.65 -1.17
N LYS A 30 -0.96 -6.76 -2.19
CA LYS A 30 -0.07 -6.86 -3.36
C LYS A 30 1.41 -6.84 -3.00
N CYS A 31 1.79 -6.09 -1.97
CA CYS A 31 3.15 -6.08 -1.45
C CYS A 31 3.59 -7.48 -0.98
N TRP A 32 2.76 -8.17 -0.20
CA TRP A 32 3.10 -9.48 0.31
C TRP A 32 2.96 -10.59 -0.73
N GLU A 33 2.09 -10.44 -1.74
CA GLU A 33 2.10 -11.30 -2.92
C GLU A 33 3.45 -11.18 -3.68
N ARG A 34 3.99 -9.98 -3.84
CA ARG A 34 5.28 -9.75 -4.50
C ARG A 34 6.46 -10.28 -3.69
N PHE A 35 6.46 -10.11 -2.37
CA PHE A 35 7.49 -10.71 -1.51
C PHE A 35 7.47 -12.22 -1.56
N ALA A 36 6.28 -12.84 -1.54
CA ALA A 36 6.17 -14.27 -1.69
C ALA A 36 6.66 -14.74 -3.07
N GLY A 37 6.30 -14.03 -4.15
CA GLY A 37 6.84 -14.30 -5.49
C GLY A 37 8.38 -14.21 -5.55
N ALA A 38 8.96 -13.19 -4.91
CA ALA A 38 10.41 -13.02 -4.81
C ALA A 38 11.08 -14.13 -3.96
N ALA A 39 10.38 -14.66 -2.97
CA ALA A 39 10.88 -15.74 -2.13
C ALA A 39 10.96 -17.11 -2.85
N VAL A 40 10.18 -17.31 -3.92
CA VAL A 40 10.19 -18.57 -4.71
C VAL A 40 11.58 -18.95 -5.23
N GLY A 41 12.44 -17.97 -5.50
CA GLY A 41 13.83 -18.22 -5.92
C GLY A 41 14.83 -18.38 -4.77
N LEU A 42 14.38 -18.45 -3.49
CA LEU A 42 15.23 -18.48 -2.30
C LEU A 42 14.98 -19.73 -1.44
N ASP A 43 14.66 -20.86 -2.06
CA ASP A 43 14.13 -22.09 -1.42
C ASP A 43 14.98 -22.62 -0.25
N GLU A 44 16.30 -22.57 -0.32
CA GLU A 44 17.16 -23.03 0.78
C GLU A 44 17.34 -21.97 1.90
N THR A 45 16.80 -20.77 1.70
CA THR A 45 17.01 -19.64 2.62
C THR A 45 15.83 -19.43 3.56
N ILE A 46 14.60 -19.61 3.05
CA ILE A 46 13.37 -19.27 3.76
C ILE A 46 12.21 -20.21 3.43
N ASP A 47 11.48 -20.63 4.48
CA ASP A 47 10.12 -21.24 4.40
C ASP A 47 9.10 -20.15 4.74
N LEU A 48 8.51 -19.53 3.72
CA LEU A 48 7.62 -18.40 3.86
C LEU A 48 6.16 -18.82 3.69
N THR A 49 5.35 -18.57 4.72
CA THR A 49 3.89 -18.67 4.61
C THR A 49 3.26 -17.30 4.86
N VAL A 50 2.52 -16.80 3.86
CA VAL A 50 1.75 -15.57 4.00
C VAL A 50 0.28 -15.93 4.25
N TYR A 51 -0.24 -15.51 5.40
CA TYR A 51 -1.62 -15.73 5.82
C TYR A 51 -2.47 -14.52 5.43
N PHE A 52 -3.54 -14.76 4.68
CA PHE A 52 -4.53 -13.76 4.28
C PHE A 52 -5.92 -14.13 4.79
N LEU A 53 -6.82 -13.16 4.82
CA LEU A 53 -8.24 -13.44 4.91
C LEU A 53 -8.78 -13.93 3.56
N GLY A 54 -9.82 -14.75 3.62
CA GLY A 54 -10.56 -15.24 2.48
C GLY A 54 -11.90 -15.82 2.92
N GLU A 55 -12.76 -16.20 1.97
CA GLU A 55 -14.08 -16.77 2.29
C GLU A 55 -13.98 -18.16 2.93
N THR A 56 -12.99 -18.94 2.50
CA THR A 56 -12.76 -20.32 2.96
C THR A 56 -11.27 -20.53 3.26
N PHE A 57 -11.01 -21.63 3.97
CA PHE A 57 -9.64 -22.13 4.09
C PHE A 57 -9.15 -22.62 2.73
N HIS A 58 -8.01 -22.07 2.29
CA HIS A 58 -7.32 -22.54 1.09
C HIS A 58 -5.81 -22.42 1.31
N CYS A 59 -5.05 -23.37 0.75
CA CYS A 59 -3.59 -23.35 0.74
C CYS A 59 -3.13 -23.41 -0.73
N GLU A 60 -2.41 -22.41 -1.17
CA GLU A 60 -1.84 -22.29 -2.51
C GLU A 60 -0.32 -22.32 -2.40
N ASN A 61 0.32 -23.37 -2.90
CA ASN A 61 1.77 -23.48 -2.93
C ASN A 61 2.32 -22.76 -4.16
N LEU A 62 3.24 -21.83 -3.95
CA LEU A 62 4.01 -21.16 -5.01
C LEU A 62 5.29 -21.93 -5.33
N SER A 63 5.92 -22.54 -4.30
CA SER A 63 7.02 -23.50 -4.39
C SER A 63 6.92 -24.49 -3.23
N GLU A 64 7.91 -25.35 -3.06
CA GLU A 64 8.00 -26.24 -1.89
C GLU A 64 8.02 -25.46 -0.57
N TRP A 65 8.68 -24.28 -0.55
CA TRP A 65 8.93 -23.49 0.65
C TRP A 65 8.11 -22.20 0.74
N VAL A 66 7.36 -21.85 -0.30
CA VAL A 66 6.58 -20.62 -0.32
C VAL A 66 5.11 -20.89 -0.59
N ARG A 67 4.22 -20.36 0.26
CA ARG A 67 2.78 -20.59 0.12
C ARG A 67 1.92 -19.46 0.63
N TYR A 68 0.73 -19.37 0.09
CA TYR A 68 -0.37 -18.58 0.64
C TYR A 68 -1.31 -19.48 1.44
N VAL A 69 -1.82 -18.98 2.54
CA VAL A 69 -2.90 -19.59 3.30
C VAL A 69 -4.00 -18.57 3.51
N THR A 70 -5.18 -18.81 2.98
CA THR A 70 -6.37 -17.99 3.28
C THR A 70 -7.19 -18.65 4.39
N LEU A 71 -7.74 -17.81 5.26
CA LEU A 71 -8.58 -18.21 6.39
C LEU A 71 -9.84 -17.35 6.44
N PRO A 72 -11.02 -17.95 6.71
CA PRO A 72 -12.24 -17.17 6.89
C PRO A 72 -12.14 -16.35 8.19
N PRO A 73 -12.61 -15.08 8.20
CA PRO A 73 -12.60 -14.27 9.41
C PRO A 73 -13.52 -14.84 10.48
N VAL A 74 -13.15 -14.70 11.75
CA VAL A 74 -14.02 -15.06 12.90
C VAL A 74 -15.10 -14.01 13.07
N LEU A 75 -14.73 -12.71 13.03
CA LEU A 75 -15.64 -11.57 13.10
C LEU A 75 -15.30 -10.57 11.99
N GLY A 76 -15.62 -10.94 10.75
CA GLY A 76 -15.31 -10.12 9.58
C GLY A 76 -16.14 -8.84 9.51
N THR A 77 -15.50 -7.74 9.09
CA THR A 77 -16.15 -6.43 8.91
C THR A 77 -17.24 -6.45 7.85
N ARG A 78 -17.22 -7.39 6.89
CA ARG A 78 -18.27 -7.58 5.88
C ARG A 78 -19.67 -7.85 6.48
N ARG A 79 -19.75 -8.29 7.75
CA ARG A 79 -21.02 -8.47 8.46
C ARG A 79 -21.72 -7.16 8.84
N PHE A 80 -21.00 -6.05 8.80
CA PHE A 80 -21.50 -4.74 9.19
C PHE A 80 -21.66 -3.85 7.97
N SER A 81 -22.88 -3.71 7.46
CA SER A 81 -23.14 -2.97 6.21
C SER A 81 -22.68 -1.50 6.26
N PHE A 82 -22.63 -0.89 7.44
CA PHE A 82 -22.12 0.46 7.64
C PHE A 82 -20.58 0.57 7.55
N LEU A 83 -19.87 -0.58 7.63
CA LEU A 83 -18.41 -0.67 7.45
C LEU A 83 -17.99 -1.11 6.03
N ASP A 84 -18.97 -1.43 5.18
CA ASP A 84 -18.76 -2.19 3.93
C ASP A 84 -18.42 -1.31 2.72
N GLN A 85 -17.55 -0.31 2.81
CA GLN A 85 -17.20 0.41 1.59
C GLN A 85 -15.72 0.81 1.51
N GLY A 86 -14.98 0.18 0.60
CA GLY A 86 -13.70 0.68 0.06
C GLY A 86 -12.44 0.39 0.88
N ALA A 87 -12.55 0.14 2.17
CA ALA A 87 -11.38 0.03 3.06
C ALA A 87 -10.67 -1.34 3.06
N GLY A 88 -11.26 -2.35 2.40
CA GLY A 88 -10.89 -3.75 2.55
C GLY A 88 -11.46 -4.36 3.83
N HIS A 89 -11.75 -5.66 3.77
CA HIS A 89 -12.31 -6.36 4.93
C HIS A 89 -11.21 -6.88 5.83
N THR A 90 -11.40 -6.75 7.15
CA THR A 90 -10.50 -7.25 8.18
C THR A 90 -11.26 -8.08 9.22
N ASP A 91 -10.54 -8.83 10.06
CA ASP A 91 -11.09 -9.59 11.17
C ASP A 91 -10.97 -8.81 12.48
N LEU A 92 -12.10 -8.42 13.05
CA LEU A 92 -12.17 -7.70 14.34
C LEU A 92 -12.10 -8.62 15.56
N ALA A 93 -12.07 -9.94 15.38
CA ALA A 93 -11.96 -10.85 16.50
C ALA A 93 -10.63 -10.68 17.23
N PRO A 94 -10.60 -10.69 18.57
CA PRO A 94 -9.37 -10.55 19.33
C PRO A 94 -8.43 -11.78 19.18
N TYR A 95 -8.95 -12.89 18.69
CA TYR A 95 -8.22 -14.15 18.54
C TYR A 95 -8.81 -15.03 17.43
N HIS A 96 -7.92 -15.59 16.58
CA HIS A 96 -8.29 -16.47 15.49
C HIS A 96 -7.73 -17.90 15.71
N PRO A 97 -8.54 -18.87 16.19
CA PRO A 97 -8.05 -20.21 16.57
C PRO A 97 -7.41 -20.99 15.42
N GLY A 98 -7.97 -20.85 14.21
CA GLY A 98 -7.44 -21.51 13.00
C GLY A 98 -6.05 -21.04 12.61
N LEU A 99 -5.77 -19.74 12.77
CA LEU A 99 -4.44 -19.16 12.57
C LEU A 99 -3.47 -19.59 13.66
N ALA A 100 -3.88 -19.52 14.92
CA ALA A 100 -3.02 -19.85 16.06
C ALA A 100 -2.42 -21.25 15.97
N ARG A 101 -3.22 -22.26 15.57
CA ARG A 101 -2.75 -23.64 15.37
C ARG A 101 -1.66 -23.74 14.30
N ARG A 102 -1.74 -22.93 13.25
CA ARG A 102 -0.79 -22.93 12.13
C ARG A 102 0.51 -22.19 12.43
N LEU A 103 0.46 -21.21 13.32
CA LEU A 103 1.64 -20.47 13.76
C LEU A 103 2.54 -21.27 14.70
N ALA A 104 2.04 -22.34 15.31
CA ALA A 104 2.82 -23.18 16.22
C ALA A 104 4.10 -23.76 15.54
N GLY A 105 4.05 -24.07 14.24
CA GLY A 105 5.18 -24.57 13.47
C GLY A 105 6.15 -23.50 12.92
N ARG A 106 5.90 -22.20 13.12
CA ARG A 106 6.76 -21.13 12.59
C ARG A 106 7.82 -20.72 13.60
N GLU A 107 9.03 -20.41 13.13
CA GLU A 107 10.10 -19.87 13.99
C GLU A 107 9.93 -18.38 14.26
N VAL A 108 9.45 -17.61 13.26
CA VAL A 108 9.21 -16.17 13.38
C VAL A 108 7.76 -15.85 12.98
N ILE A 109 7.12 -15.01 13.77
CA ILE A 109 5.79 -14.47 13.48
C ILE A 109 5.94 -13.00 13.07
N HIS A 110 5.48 -12.64 11.87
CA HIS A 110 5.53 -11.28 11.37
C HIS A 110 4.11 -10.73 11.17
N ALA A 111 3.67 -9.87 12.07
CA ALA A 111 2.38 -9.20 11.98
C ALA A 111 2.49 -7.90 11.18
N THR A 112 1.48 -7.60 10.38
CA THR A 112 1.40 -6.40 9.54
C THR A 112 0.20 -5.51 9.86
N SER A 113 -0.62 -5.94 10.82
CA SER A 113 -1.77 -5.21 11.36
C SER A 113 -1.94 -5.52 12.85
N MET A 114 -2.77 -4.74 13.54
CA MET A 114 -3.08 -4.97 14.95
C MET A 114 -4.42 -5.71 15.18
N PHE A 115 -5.15 -6.01 14.10
CA PHE A 115 -6.47 -6.64 14.17
C PHE A 115 -6.37 -8.15 14.45
N GLY A 116 -7.35 -8.95 14.08
CA GLY A 116 -7.52 -10.34 14.46
C GLY A 116 -6.27 -11.21 14.25
N PHE A 117 -5.61 -11.08 13.10
CA PHE A 117 -4.38 -11.83 12.82
C PHE A 117 -3.20 -11.33 13.64
N GLY A 118 -3.00 -10.02 13.71
CA GLY A 118 -1.89 -9.43 14.47
C GLY A 118 -2.02 -9.70 15.98
N SER A 119 -3.21 -9.54 16.56
CA SER A 119 -3.47 -9.84 17.97
C SER A 119 -3.33 -11.33 18.30
N THR A 120 -3.72 -12.21 17.36
CA THR A 120 -3.48 -13.65 17.45
C THR A 120 -2.00 -13.97 17.42
N GLY A 121 -1.25 -13.37 16.46
CA GLY A 121 0.18 -13.51 16.34
C GLY A 121 0.92 -13.13 17.63
N ALA A 122 0.58 -11.98 18.20
CA ALA A 122 1.14 -11.53 19.48
C ALA A 122 0.83 -12.48 20.64
N THR A 123 -0.39 -13.03 20.68
CA THR A 123 -0.78 -14.00 21.71
C THR A 123 0.00 -15.32 21.58
N VAL A 124 0.13 -15.82 20.34
CA VAL A 124 0.90 -17.05 20.08
C VAL A 124 2.38 -16.83 20.36
N ALA A 125 2.98 -15.75 19.87
CA ALA A 125 4.38 -15.39 20.11
C ALA A 125 4.71 -15.42 21.60
N LYS A 126 3.89 -14.74 22.43
CA LYS A 126 4.04 -14.72 23.89
C LYS A 126 3.92 -16.09 24.53
N ARG A 127 2.95 -16.93 24.10
CA ARG A 127 2.71 -18.25 24.70
C ARG A 127 3.76 -19.28 24.31
N THR A 128 4.37 -19.14 23.15
CA THR A 128 5.32 -20.10 22.59
C THR A 128 6.77 -19.60 22.63
N ALA A 129 7.02 -18.45 23.26
CA ALA A 129 8.34 -17.79 23.33
C ALA A 129 8.97 -17.61 21.93
N LYS A 130 8.17 -17.26 20.93
CA LYS A 130 8.64 -16.98 19.56
C LYS A 130 8.76 -15.49 19.31
N PRO A 131 9.72 -15.05 18.48
CA PRO A 131 9.86 -13.65 18.15
C PRO A 131 8.67 -13.13 17.37
N LEU A 132 8.22 -11.94 17.72
CA LEU A 132 7.20 -11.18 17.02
C LEU A 132 7.84 -9.98 16.32
N VAL A 133 7.80 -9.97 15.01
CA VAL A 133 8.17 -8.82 14.17
C VAL A 133 6.89 -8.09 13.77
N PHE A 134 6.93 -6.76 13.68
CA PHE A 134 5.81 -5.97 13.20
C PHE A 134 6.25 -4.97 12.14
N SER A 135 5.56 -4.90 11.01
CA SER A 135 5.79 -3.88 9.98
C SER A 135 4.61 -2.93 9.84
N ILE A 136 4.90 -1.62 9.81
CA ILE A 136 3.88 -0.57 9.63
C ILE A 136 3.62 -0.40 8.13
N HIS A 137 2.38 -0.69 7.71
CA HIS A 137 1.93 -0.61 6.32
C HIS A 137 0.87 0.46 6.08
N THR A 138 0.19 0.92 7.14
CA THR A 138 -0.91 1.88 7.07
C THR A 138 -0.79 2.85 8.24
N ASP A 139 -1.02 4.12 7.99
CA ASP A 139 -1.21 5.11 9.05
C ASP A 139 -2.61 4.93 9.65
N LEU A 140 -2.72 4.00 10.60
CA LEU A 140 -4.00 3.62 11.20
C LEU A 140 -4.72 4.78 11.90
N PRO A 141 -4.05 5.67 12.66
CA PRO A 141 -4.70 6.83 13.24
C PRO A 141 -5.33 7.76 12.18
N ALA A 142 -4.56 8.15 11.16
CA ALA A 142 -5.05 9.02 10.09
C ALA A 142 -6.19 8.35 9.30
N PHE A 143 -6.01 7.07 8.94
CA PHE A 143 -7.04 6.29 8.25
C PHE A 143 -8.32 6.18 9.06
N SER A 144 -8.21 5.92 10.38
CA SER A 144 -9.38 5.77 11.26
C SER A 144 -10.15 7.08 11.43
N SER A 145 -9.46 8.22 11.45
CA SER A 145 -10.11 9.54 11.49
C SER A 145 -10.96 9.79 10.25
N ILE A 146 -10.39 9.57 9.06
CA ILE A 146 -11.09 9.75 7.78
C ILE A 146 -12.28 8.80 7.69
N TYR A 147 -12.06 7.52 7.99
CA TYR A 147 -13.09 6.49 7.90
C TYR A 147 -14.24 6.70 8.89
N MET A 148 -13.94 7.16 10.12
CA MET A 148 -14.97 7.50 11.11
C MET A 148 -15.80 8.71 10.66
N THR A 149 -15.19 9.71 10.03
CA THR A 149 -15.91 10.84 9.44
C THR A 149 -16.90 10.36 8.38
N GLU A 150 -16.48 9.51 7.44
CA GLU A 150 -17.37 8.93 6.42
C GLU A 150 -18.51 8.11 7.02
N ILE A 151 -18.26 7.33 8.08
CA ILE A 151 -19.30 6.56 8.77
C ILE A 151 -20.34 7.49 9.40
N VAL A 152 -19.88 8.52 10.11
CA VAL A 152 -20.78 9.48 10.77
C VAL A 152 -21.64 10.21 9.74
N GLU A 153 -21.07 10.71 8.65
CA GLU A 153 -21.80 11.38 7.59
C GLU A 153 -22.82 10.46 6.90
N ARG A 154 -22.47 9.19 6.72
CA ARG A 154 -23.37 8.18 6.12
C ARG A 154 -24.54 7.83 7.03
N VAL A 155 -24.30 7.68 8.32
CA VAL A 155 -25.34 7.24 9.29
C VAL A 155 -26.21 8.39 9.76
N ALA A 156 -25.63 9.57 10.01
CA ALA A 156 -26.30 10.74 10.56
C ALA A 156 -26.66 11.80 9.50
N GLY A 157 -26.24 11.60 8.24
CA GLY A 157 -26.37 12.59 7.17
C GLY A 157 -25.46 13.81 7.37
N ASN A 158 -25.51 14.79 6.45
CA ASN A 158 -24.72 16.04 6.55
C ASN A 158 -25.46 17.14 7.33
N GLY A 159 -26.11 16.76 8.45
CA GLY A 159 -26.93 17.66 9.26
C GLY A 159 -26.31 18.00 10.62
N ASN A 160 -27.13 18.64 11.48
CA ASN A 160 -26.70 19.08 12.82
C ASN A 160 -26.18 17.94 13.72
N ILE A 161 -26.64 16.70 13.49
CA ILE A 161 -26.21 15.54 14.27
C ILE A 161 -24.76 15.17 13.91
N SER A 162 -24.42 15.12 12.62
CA SER A 162 -23.03 14.85 12.19
C SER A 162 -22.08 15.94 12.65
N GLN A 163 -22.46 17.21 12.56
CA GLN A 163 -21.68 18.32 13.10
C GLN A 163 -21.47 18.19 14.62
N LEU A 164 -22.52 17.84 15.39
CA LEU A 164 -22.38 17.59 16.83
C LEU A 164 -21.37 16.46 17.13
N LEU A 165 -21.45 15.37 16.36
CA LEU A 165 -20.60 14.18 16.57
C LEU A 165 -19.13 14.46 16.16
N LEU A 166 -18.90 15.17 15.06
CA LEU A 166 -17.56 15.43 14.53
C LEU A 166 -16.90 16.63 15.19
N ASP A 167 -17.60 17.78 15.27
CA ASP A 167 -17.01 19.05 15.73
C ASP A 167 -16.98 19.14 17.26
N ARG A 168 -18.07 18.77 17.94
CA ARG A 168 -18.19 18.91 19.39
C ARG A 168 -17.71 17.69 20.17
N LEU A 169 -18.11 16.48 19.74
CA LEU A 169 -17.69 15.23 20.39
C LEU A 169 -16.38 14.68 19.83
N ARG A 170 -15.92 15.16 18.69
CA ARG A 170 -14.65 14.79 18.05
C ARG A 170 -14.45 13.27 17.97
N ILE A 171 -15.52 12.55 17.55
CA ILE A 171 -15.53 11.09 17.54
C ILE A 171 -14.45 10.52 16.65
N ASN A 172 -14.19 11.15 15.48
CA ASN A 172 -13.12 10.79 14.56
C ASN A 172 -11.73 10.88 15.22
N GLU A 173 -11.45 11.91 15.99
CA GLU A 173 -10.18 12.06 16.71
C GLU A 173 -10.03 11.08 17.86
N ARG A 174 -11.12 10.81 18.59
CA ARG A 174 -11.15 9.79 19.65
C ARG A 174 -10.89 8.39 19.08
N ALA A 175 -11.49 8.07 17.92
CA ALA A 175 -11.24 6.83 17.22
C ALA A 175 -9.77 6.72 16.80
N ALA A 176 -9.20 7.78 16.21
CA ALA A 176 -7.78 7.84 15.85
C ALA A 176 -6.86 7.65 17.07
N GLY A 177 -7.18 8.32 18.19
CA GLY A 177 -6.43 8.18 19.44
C GLY A 177 -6.50 6.76 20.01
N PHE A 178 -7.67 6.12 19.99
CA PHE A 178 -7.83 4.74 20.42
C PHE A 178 -7.04 3.76 19.55
N MET A 179 -7.11 3.92 18.22
CA MET A 179 -6.34 3.09 17.28
C MET A 179 -4.83 3.26 17.48
N GLY A 180 -4.36 4.49 17.67
CA GLY A 180 -2.95 4.77 18.00
C GLY A 180 -2.51 4.14 19.34
N TYR A 181 -3.37 4.15 20.35
CA TYR A 181 -3.11 3.47 21.62
C TYR A 181 -2.97 1.95 21.43
N MET A 182 -3.89 1.32 20.72
CA MET A 182 -3.88 -0.11 20.46
C MET A 182 -2.65 -0.54 19.66
N GLU A 183 -2.30 0.22 18.62
CA GLU A 183 -1.10 -0.02 17.83
C GLU A 183 0.17 0.13 18.69
N ASN A 184 0.30 1.19 19.47
CA ASN A 184 1.44 1.38 20.37
C ASN A 184 1.56 0.26 21.42
N ARG A 185 0.43 -0.29 21.90
CA ARG A 185 0.44 -1.45 22.80
C ARG A 185 1.03 -2.69 22.10
N LEU A 186 0.66 -2.94 20.84
CA LEU A 186 1.22 -4.03 20.06
C LEU A 186 2.70 -3.81 19.77
N LEU A 187 3.10 -2.61 19.34
CA LEU A 187 4.50 -2.25 19.09
C LEU A 187 5.39 -2.46 20.33
N ARG A 188 4.88 -2.20 21.54
CA ARG A 188 5.61 -2.50 22.78
C ARG A 188 5.84 -4.00 22.99
N SER A 189 4.95 -4.85 22.52
CA SER A 189 5.06 -6.31 22.67
C SER A 189 5.91 -6.99 21.60
N CYS A 190 6.24 -6.30 20.48
CA CYS A 190 7.07 -6.85 19.41
C CYS A 190 8.55 -6.88 19.77
N ASP A 191 9.30 -7.81 19.19
CA ASP A 191 10.77 -7.89 19.34
C ASP A 191 11.50 -6.98 18.37
N ARG A 192 10.95 -6.80 17.17
CA ARG A 192 11.46 -5.91 16.11
C ARG A 192 10.33 -5.14 15.47
N ILE A 193 10.60 -3.89 15.08
CA ILE A 193 9.69 -3.03 14.34
C ILE A 193 10.33 -2.66 13.00
N LEU A 194 9.56 -2.78 11.93
CA LEU A 194 9.92 -2.39 10.58
C LEU A 194 9.09 -1.17 10.15
N VAL A 195 9.75 -0.13 9.67
CA VAL A 195 9.12 1.13 9.26
C VAL A 195 9.55 1.53 7.86
N SER A 196 8.69 2.22 7.13
CA SER A 196 8.98 2.64 5.73
C SER A 196 9.05 4.15 5.56
N LYS A 197 8.80 4.95 6.60
CA LYS A 197 8.92 6.41 6.58
C LYS A 197 9.55 6.94 7.87
N GLN A 198 10.11 8.15 7.79
CA GLN A 198 10.86 8.74 8.90
C GLN A 198 9.98 9.04 10.12
N GLU A 199 8.74 9.50 9.91
CA GLU A 199 7.80 9.78 10.99
C GLU A 199 7.50 8.52 11.83
N ASP A 200 7.35 7.36 11.17
CA ASP A 200 7.16 6.09 11.88
C ASP A 200 8.43 5.65 12.60
N MET A 201 9.62 5.93 12.05
CA MET A 201 10.89 5.71 12.72
C MET A 201 10.97 6.52 14.02
N ASP A 202 10.64 7.81 13.98
CA ASP A 202 10.69 8.71 15.13
C ASP A 202 9.64 8.32 16.20
N ARG A 203 8.48 7.82 15.76
CA ARG A 203 7.47 7.27 16.66
C ARG A 203 7.94 5.95 17.30
N ALA A 204 8.49 5.05 16.52
CA ALA A 204 8.98 3.76 17.01
C ALA A 204 10.13 3.90 18.01
N ARG A 205 11.04 4.88 17.82
CA ARG A 205 12.14 5.20 18.75
C ARG A 205 11.69 5.63 20.14
N LYS A 206 10.44 6.14 20.28
CA LYS A 206 9.83 6.45 21.58
C LYS A 206 9.33 5.19 22.31
N ILE A 207 9.26 4.06 21.61
CA ILE A 207 8.67 2.80 22.10
C ILE A 207 9.72 1.71 22.27
N LYS A 208 10.70 1.64 21.36
CA LYS A 208 11.76 0.62 21.30
C LYS A 208 13.13 1.25 21.14
N PRO A 209 14.19 0.60 21.63
CA PRO A 209 15.56 1.02 21.39
C PRO A 209 15.93 0.90 19.89
N PRO A 210 16.89 1.71 19.40
CA PRO A 210 17.20 1.82 17.97
C PRO A 210 17.60 0.50 17.30
N ASP A 211 18.29 -0.40 18.02
CA ASP A 211 18.71 -1.72 17.54
C ASP A 211 17.55 -2.70 17.30
N ARG A 212 16.34 -2.33 17.74
CA ARG A 212 15.10 -3.09 17.55
C ARG A 212 14.21 -2.52 16.46
N ILE A 213 14.65 -1.48 15.76
CA ILE A 213 13.88 -0.81 14.71
C ILE A 213 14.73 -0.80 13.44
N SER A 214 14.14 -1.20 12.31
CA SER A 214 14.83 -1.21 11.03
C SER A 214 13.97 -0.50 9.96
N PHE A 215 14.65 0.12 9.00
CA PHE A 215 13.98 0.62 7.81
C PHE A 215 13.65 -0.56 6.90
N PHE A 216 12.55 -0.45 6.18
CA PHE A 216 12.01 -1.49 5.33
C PHE A 216 11.50 -0.83 4.05
N ARG A 217 12.17 -1.12 2.95
CA ARG A 217 11.86 -0.56 1.63
C ARG A 217 10.71 -1.33 0.96
N ARG A 218 10.21 -0.79 -0.14
CA ARG A 218 9.37 -1.51 -1.10
C ARG A 218 10.21 -1.87 -2.31
N GLY A 219 10.01 -3.03 -2.85
CA GLY A 219 10.64 -3.41 -4.11
C GLY A 219 9.88 -2.86 -5.30
N ILE A 220 10.53 -2.87 -6.45
CA ILE A 220 9.93 -2.60 -7.75
C ILE A 220 10.31 -3.71 -8.74
N ASP A 221 9.38 -4.02 -9.63
CA ASP A 221 9.61 -4.92 -10.77
C ASP A 221 9.88 -4.06 -12.00
N LEU A 222 11.15 -3.88 -12.34
CA LEU A 222 11.60 -3.04 -13.45
C LEU A 222 11.35 -3.67 -14.82
N ASP A 223 11.13 -4.97 -14.90
CA ASP A 223 10.83 -5.69 -16.16
C ASP A 223 9.33 -5.56 -16.48
N LEU A 224 8.49 -5.67 -15.44
CA LEU A 224 7.05 -5.45 -15.59
C LEU A 224 6.74 -3.99 -15.88
N PHE A 225 7.24 -3.07 -15.04
CA PHE A 225 7.04 -1.62 -15.17
C PHE A 225 8.17 -1.01 -15.97
N HIS A 226 8.01 -1.00 -17.32
CA HIS A 226 9.06 -0.60 -18.23
C HIS A 226 8.52 0.28 -19.36
N PRO A 227 9.27 1.34 -19.77
CA PRO A 227 8.87 2.23 -20.86
C PRO A 227 8.68 1.55 -22.23
N SER A 228 9.29 0.35 -22.44
CA SER A 228 9.11 -0.40 -23.70
C SER A 228 7.68 -0.88 -23.96
N ARG A 229 6.80 -0.82 -22.95
CA ARG A 229 5.36 -1.11 -23.09
C ARG A 229 4.54 0.06 -23.61
N ARG A 230 5.20 1.16 -23.96
CA ARG A 230 4.55 2.40 -24.41
C ARG A 230 3.84 2.22 -25.76
N ALA A 231 2.53 2.44 -25.74
CA ALA A 231 1.64 2.40 -26.91
C ALA A 231 0.50 3.43 -26.74
N PRO A 232 0.82 4.74 -26.77
CA PRO A 232 -0.15 5.80 -26.46
C PRO A 232 -1.29 5.91 -27.47
N GLU A 233 -1.03 5.64 -28.77
CA GLU A 233 -2.04 5.65 -29.82
C GLU A 233 -3.06 4.53 -29.59
N ARG A 234 -2.59 3.33 -29.27
CA ARG A 234 -3.43 2.19 -28.95
C ARG A 234 -4.28 2.45 -27.69
N LEU A 235 -3.67 3.01 -26.64
CA LEU A 235 -4.40 3.38 -25.43
C LEU A 235 -5.57 4.33 -25.76
N ARG A 236 -5.33 5.38 -26.55
CA ARG A 236 -6.37 6.34 -26.93
C ARG A 236 -7.46 5.69 -27.79
N GLN A 237 -7.06 4.85 -28.75
CA GLN A 237 -7.99 4.12 -29.59
C GLN A 237 -8.89 3.17 -28.77
N ASP A 238 -8.28 2.35 -27.88
CA ASP A 238 -9.00 1.38 -27.05
C ASP A 238 -10.00 2.07 -26.08
N LEU A 239 -9.71 3.31 -25.67
CA LEU A 239 -10.56 4.09 -24.75
C LEU A 239 -11.45 5.12 -25.47
N GLY A 240 -11.41 5.22 -26.78
CA GLY A 240 -12.18 6.20 -27.54
C GLY A 240 -11.77 7.66 -27.31
N ILE A 241 -10.50 7.90 -26.96
CA ILE A 241 -9.96 9.22 -26.66
C ILE A 241 -9.38 9.84 -27.93
N ASP A 242 -9.60 11.13 -28.17
CA ASP A 242 -8.97 11.84 -29.29
C ASP A 242 -7.44 11.73 -29.23
N ALA A 243 -6.82 11.55 -30.39
CA ALA A 243 -5.39 11.28 -30.52
C ALA A 243 -4.48 12.37 -29.92
N LYS A 244 -4.96 13.61 -29.83
CA LYS A 244 -4.23 14.76 -29.30
C LYS A 244 -4.52 15.06 -27.82
N THR A 245 -5.52 14.42 -27.24
CA THR A 245 -5.93 14.66 -25.85
C THR A 245 -4.93 13.98 -24.89
N PRO A 246 -4.26 14.75 -24.01
CA PRO A 246 -3.41 14.19 -22.97
C PRO A 246 -4.19 13.33 -22.00
N VAL A 247 -3.56 12.23 -21.53
CA VAL A 247 -4.13 11.28 -20.59
C VAL A 247 -3.51 11.47 -19.21
N LEU A 248 -4.33 11.84 -18.24
CA LEU A 248 -3.98 11.87 -16.81
C LEU A 248 -4.37 10.53 -16.20
N LEU A 249 -3.41 9.82 -15.60
CA LEU A 249 -3.63 8.51 -14.98
C LEU A 249 -3.63 8.62 -13.46
N PHE A 250 -4.64 8.01 -12.83
CA PHE A 250 -4.67 7.69 -11.41
C PHE A 250 -4.77 6.17 -11.23
N ALA A 251 -4.04 5.60 -10.27
CA ALA A 251 -4.16 4.19 -9.90
C ALA A 251 -4.28 4.05 -8.38
N GLY A 252 -5.28 3.28 -7.94
CA GLY A 252 -5.55 3.06 -6.52
C GLY A 252 -7.03 3.00 -6.20
N ARG A 253 -7.37 2.93 -4.91
CA ARG A 253 -8.77 3.00 -4.48
C ARG A 253 -9.38 4.36 -4.81
N ILE A 254 -10.63 4.36 -5.27
CA ILE A 254 -11.34 5.58 -5.66
C ILE A 254 -12.24 6.00 -4.50
N ASP A 255 -11.61 6.52 -3.44
CA ASP A 255 -12.26 6.94 -2.19
C ASP A 255 -11.69 8.28 -1.66
N ALA A 256 -12.31 8.80 -0.61
CA ALA A 256 -11.91 10.09 -0.02
C ALA A 256 -10.48 10.07 0.54
N SER A 257 -9.99 8.92 1.02
CA SER A 257 -8.62 8.79 1.55
C SER A 257 -7.56 9.06 0.48
N LYS A 258 -7.90 8.82 -0.80
CA LYS A 258 -7.02 9.04 -1.96
C LYS A 258 -7.22 10.40 -2.63
N GLN A 259 -8.13 11.21 -2.11
CA GLN A 259 -8.39 12.58 -2.60
C GLN A 259 -8.71 12.64 -4.11
N VAL A 260 -9.43 11.63 -4.63
CA VAL A 260 -9.72 11.50 -6.07
C VAL A 260 -10.54 12.67 -6.61
N MET A 261 -11.40 13.28 -5.79
CA MET A 261 -12.17 14.46 -6.17
C MET A 261 -11.29 15.70 -6.38
N THR A 262 -10.13 15.80 -5.74
CA THR A 262 -9.15 16.87 -6.02
C THR A 262 -8.61 16.75 -7.44
N LEU A 263 -8.27 15.54 -7.89
CA LEU A 263 -7.86 15.31 -9.29
C LEU A 263 -9.00 15.59 -10.26
N ALA A 264 -10.21 15.08 -9.98
CA ALA A 264 -11.37 15.31 -10.84
C ALA A 264 -11.69 16.81 -10.99
N ALA A 265 -11.69 17.56 -9.89
CA ALA A 265 -11.91 19.00 -9.93
C ALA A 265 -10.75 19.75 -10.64
N ALA A 266 -9.50 19.32 -10.49
CA ALA A 266 -8.37 19.90 -11.22
C ALA A 266 -8.50 19.66 -12.74
N ALA A 267 -8.88 18.45 -13.15
CA ALA A 267 -9.13 18.12 -14.55
C ALA A 267 -10.28 18.98 -15.12
N ARG A 268 -11.38 19.15 -14.37
CA ARG A 268 -12.49 20.03 -14.75
C ARG A 268 -12.03 21.47 -14.96
N ILE A 269 -11.20 22.02 -14.08
CA ILE A 269 -10.61 23.37 -14.22
C ILE A 269 -9.75 23.47 -15.49
N LEU A 270 -8.97 22.44 -15.84
CA LEU A 270 -8.18 22.44 -17.08
C LEU A 270 -9.09 22.50 -18.32
N ILE A 271 -10.14 21.68 -18.35
CA ILE A 271 -11.12 21.64 -19.44
C ILE A 271 -11.82 23.01 -19.59
N GLU A 272 -12.23 23.64 -18.50
CA GLU A 272 -12.84 24.98 -18.48
C GLU A 272 -11.89 26.08 -18.97
N ARG A 273 -10.57 25.85 -18.88
CA ARG A 273 -9.53 26.73 -19.45
C ARG A 273 -9.20 26.41 -20.91
N ASN A 274 -9.98 25.56 -21.58
CA ASN A 274 -9.71 25.09 -22.94
C ASN A 274 -8.39 24.28 -23.06
N ILE A 275 -7.95 23.61 -21.99
CA ILE A 275 -6.86 22.64 -22.00
C ILE A 275 -7.50 21.26 -21.95
N PRO A 276 -7.66 20.59 -23.10
CA PRO A 276 -8.31 19.28 -23.14
C PRO A 276 -7.46 18.25 -22.40
N VAL A 277 -8.09 17.47 -21.54
CA VAL A 277 -7.49 16.34 -20.83
C VAL A 277 -8.51 15.23 -20.69
N HIS A 278 -8.08 13.98 -20.73
CA HIS A 278 -8.89 12.83 -20.37
C HIS A 278 -8.30 12.14 -19.16
N THR A 279 -9.12 11.86 -18.15
CA THR A 279 -8.65 11.27 -16.89
C THR A 279 -9.00 9.79 -16.85
N VAL A 280 -8.00 8.93 -16.63
CA VAL A 280 -8.19 7.48 -16.50
C VAL A 280 -7.97 7.06 -15.05
N PHE A 281 -8.96 6.41 -14.46
CA PHE A 281 -8.89 5.86 -13.12
C PHE A 281 -8.81 4.34 -13.18
N ALA A 282 -7.73 3.76 -12.65
CA ALA A 282 -7.54 2.33 -12.47
C ALA A 282 -7.76 1.97 -11.00
N GLY A 283 -8.84 1.27 -10.71
CA GLY A 283 -9.28 0.86 -9.37
C GLY A 283 -10.77 1.02 -9.14
N LYS A 284 -11.20 0.72 -7.92
CA LYS A 284 -12.59 0.82 -7.48
C LYS A 284 -12.72 1.61 -6.18
N GLY A 285 -13.91 2.11 -5.92
CA GLY A 285 -14.24 2.79 -4.66
C GLY A 285 -15.57 3.54 -4.73
N ASN A 286 -15.96 4.10 -3.59
CA ASN A 286 -17.27 4.71 -3.39
C ASN A 286 -17.42 6.11 -4.03
N GLN A 287 -16.34 6.68 -4.57
CA GLN A 287 -16.41 7.99 -5.25
C GLN A 287 -16.44 7.90 -6.78
N MET A 288 -16.55 6.70 -7.35
CA MET A 288 -16.56 6.53 -8.82
C MET A 288 -17.67 7.34 -9.51
N ASP A 289 -18.88 7.31 -8.95
CA ASP A 289 -20.02 8.01 -9.55
C ASP A 289 -19.86 9.53 -9.41
N ASN A 290 -19.39 10.02 -8.27
CA ASN A 290 -19.11 11.45 -8.07
C ASN A 290 -18.08 11.99 -9.07
N VAL A 291 -17.05 11.20 -9.38
CA VAL A 291 -16.03 11.55 -10.39
C VAL A 291 -16.65 11.55 -11.80
N ARG A 292 -17.48 10.54 -12.13
CA ARG A 292 -18.21 10.49 -13.44
C ARG A 292 -19.14 11.67 -13.61
N ASP A 293 -19.90 12.01 -12.58
CA ASP A 293 -20.84 13.13 -12.62
C ASP A 293 -20.11 14.46 -12.85
N LEU A 294 -18.91 14.62 -12.28
CA LEU A 294 -18.12 15.84 -12.43
C LEU A 294 -17.45 15.96 -13.81
N LEU A 295 -16.91 14.87 -14.35
CA LEU A 295 -16.10 14.89 -15.57
C LEU A 295 -16.88 14.47 -16.84
N GLY A 296 -17.99 13.78 -16.69
CA GLY A 296 -18.80 13.34 -17.82
C GLY A 296 -18.02 12.48 -18.83
N PRO A 297 -17.92 12.91 -20.11
CA PRO A 297 -17.23 12.15 -21.15
C PRO A 297 -15.69 12.16 -21.01
N ASP A 298 -15.14 13.06 -20.19
CA ASP A 298 -13.69 13.27 -20.06
C ASP A 298 -13.04 12.35 -19.02
N VAL A 299 -13.73 11.26 -18.66
CA VAL A 299 -13.22 10.26 -17.70
C VAL A 299 -13.50 8.83 -18.15
N THR A 300 -12.51 7.95 -17.90
CA THR A 300 -12.67 6.50 -18.02
C THR A 300 -12.38 5.82 -16.68
N MET A 301 -13.32 4.98 -16.23
CA MET A 301 -13.20 4.14 -15.04
C MET A 301 -12.94 2.69 -15.45
N LEU A 302 -11.72 2.20 -15.25
CA LEU A 302 -11.32 0.85 -15.67
C LEU A 302 -11.65 -0.23 -14.64
N GLY A 303 -11.98 0.16 -13.40
CA GLY A 303 -12.15 -0.83 -12.33
C GLY A 303 -10.87 -1.57 -12.00
N ASP A 304 -11.01 -2.81 -11.53
CA ASP A 304 -9.85 -3.66 -11.24
C ASP A 304 -9.26 -4.22 -12.53
N ILE A 305 -7.97 -3.99 -12.73
CA ILE A 305 -7.22 -4.44 -13.90
C ILE A 305 -6.01 -5.26 -13.45
N SER A 306 -5.48 -6.08 -14.35
CA SER A 306 -4.27 -6.86 -14.10
C SER A 306 -3.03 -5.96 -14.01
N GLN A 307 -1.98 -6.45 -13.34
CA GLN A 307 -0.70 -5.73 -13.26
C GLN A 307 -0.07 -5.47 -14.64
N ALA A 308 -0.25 -6.39 -15.58
CA ALA A 308 0.23 -6.22 -16.95
C ALA A 308 -0.51 -5.08 -17.69
N GLN A 309 -1.84 -4.99 -17.50
CA GLN A 309 -2.63 -3.88 -18.04
C GLN A 309 -2.27 -2.55 -17.39
N LEU A 310 -2.06 -2.55 -16.06
CA LEU A 310 -1.65 -1.36 -15.33
C LEU A 310 -0.26 -0.88 -15.79
N ALA A 311 0.69 -1.79 -16.03
CA ALA A 311 2.02 -1.47 -16.54
C ALA A 311 1.96 -0.85 -17.95
N ALA A 312 1.09 -1.35 -18.82
CA ALA A 312 0.84 -0.77 -20.14
C ALA A 312 0.23 0.63 -20.06
N LEU A 313 -0.70 0.84 -19.13
CA LEU A 313 -1.29 2.16 -18.86
C LEU A 313 -0.26 3.16 -18.36
N TYR A 314 0.57 2.79 -17.38
CA TYR A 314 1.64 3.66 -16.89
C TYR A 314 2.60 4.05 -18.02
N ALA A 315 3.00 3.11 -18.88
CA ALA A 315 3.91 3.40 -19.96
C ALA A 315 3.30 4.30 -21.05
N SER A 316 1.97 4.34 -21.18
CA SER A 316 1.25 4.94 -22.31
C SER A 316 0.51 6.24 -21.99
N ALA A 317 0.23 6.54 -20.73
CA ALA A 317 -0.34 7.81 -20.28
C ALA A 317 0.69 8.96 -20.38
N ASP A 318 0.23 10.20 -20.21
CA ASP A 318 1.07 11.40 -20.28
C ASP A 318 1.56 11.88 -18.93
N LEU A 319 0.73 11.79 -17.88
CA LEU A 319 1.08 12.15 -16.50
C LEU A 319 0.41 11.19 -15.51
N PHE A 320 1.13 10.83 -14.46
CA PHE A 320 0.56 10.17 -13.30
C PHE A 320 0.21 11.21 -12.24
N VAL A 321 -1.04 11.28 -11.80
CA VAL A 321 -1.50 12.28 -10.83
C VAL A 321 -2.03 11.58 -9.59
N PHE A 322 -1.38 11.83 -8.44
CA PHE A 322 -1.65 11.12 -7.21
C PHE A 322 -1.81 12.08 -6.01
N PRO A 323 -3.04 12.57 -5.75
CA PRO A 323 -3.30 13.57 -4.72
C PRO A 323 -3.40 13.02 -3.29
N SER A 324 -3.23 11.71 -3.09
CA SER A 324 -3.28 11.08 -1.77
C SER A 324 -2.28 11.70 -0.80
N ARG A 325 -2.70 11.98 0.43
CA ARG A 325 -1.89 12.60 1.49
C ARG A 325 -1.67 11.70 2.72
N SER A 326 -2.16 10.47 2.69
CA SER A 326 -2.12 9.54 3.83
C SER A 326 -1.48 8.21 3.45
N GLU A 327 -0.30 8.26 2.85
CA GLU A 327 0.44 7.06 2.43
C GLU A 327 1.63 6.76 3.34
N VAL A 328 1.90 5.49 3.54
CA VAL A 328 3.16 5.04 4.15
C VAL A 328 4.23 4.88 3.07
N SER A 329 3.91 4.16 2.00
CA SER A 329 4.82 3.94 0.87
C SER A 329 3.99 3.59 -0.38
N PRO A 330 3.58 4.60 -1.19
CA PRO A 330 2.72 4.36 -2.34
C PRO A 330 3.50 3.77 -3.52
N ASN A 331 3.45 2.45 -3.68
CA ASN A 331 4.10 1.72 -4.79
C ASN A 331 3.71 2.26 -6.17
N VAL A 332 2.49 2.76 -6.31
CA VAL A 332 1.97 3.31 -7.58
C VAL A 332 2.81 4.47 -8.13
N VAL A 333 3.46 5.24 -7.25
CA VAL A 333 4.39 6.30 -7.67
C VAL A 333 5.69 5.70 -8.22
N LEU A 334 6.21 4.64 -7.59
CA LEU A 334 7.38 3.91 -8.08
C LEU A 334 7.09 3.21 -9.41
N GLU A 335 5.92 2.60 -9.54
CA GLU A 335 5.45 1.94 -10.76
C GLU A 335 5.34 2.93 -11.93
N ALA A 336 4.77 4.12 -11.68
CA ALA A 336 4.72 5.20 -12.66
C ALA A 336 6.12 5.64 -13.10
N LYS A 337 7.00 5.95 -12.16
CA LYS A 337 8.39 6.35 -12.45
C LYS A 337 9.15 5.25 -13.19
N ALA A 338 9.01 3.98 -12.78
CA ALA A 338 9.63 2.83 -13.42
C ALA A 338 9.16 2.66 -14.87
N SER A 339 7.90 2.95 -15.16
CA SER A 339 7.34 2.94 -16.51
C SER A 339 7.66 4.21 -17.32
N GLY A 340 8.44 5.15 -16.77
CA GLY A 340 8.77 6.40 -17.42
C GLY A 340 7.60 7.40 -17.46
N LEU A 341 6.61 7.28 -16.58
CA LEU A 341 5.50 8.21 -16.48
C LEU A 341 5.80 9.28 -15.42
N PRO A 342 5.89 10.57 -15.79
CA PRO A 342 6.15 11.63 -14.83
C PRO A 342 5.06 11.72 -13.77
N PRO A 343 5.39 11.63 -12.47
CA PRO A 343 4.40 11.73 -11.41
C PRO A 343 4.22 13.18 -10.93
N ILE A 344 2.97 13.56 -10.68
CA ILE A 344 2.59 14.76 -9.90
C ILE A 344 1.92 14.25 -8.64
N VAL A 345 2.49 14.56 -7.48
CA VAL A 345 2.11 13.95 -6.21
C VAL A 345 1.88 15.00 -5.13
N ALA A 346 1.11 14.65 -4.10
CA ALA A 346 0.98 15.48 -2.92
C ALA A 346 2.29 15.53 -2.13
N ASN A 347 2.55 16.68 -1.50
CA ASN A 347 3.60 16.83 -0.51
C ASN A 347 3.28 15.98 0.73
N ALA A 348 4.26 15.74 1.60
CA ALA A 348 4.18 15.04 2.89
C ALA A 348 3.24 13.81 2.86
N ASN A 349 3.47 12.78 3.56
CA ASN A 349 2.60 11.59 3.68
C ASN A 349 1.88 11.11 2.40
N GLY A 350 2.27 11.63 1.23
CA GLY A 350 1.85 11.23 -0.11
C GLY A 350 2.99 10.55 -0.85
N GLY A 351 3.13 10.88 -2.14
CA GLY A 351 4.22 10.37 -2.98
C GLY A 351 5.50 11.22 -2.94
N GLY A 352 5.51 12.36 -2.23
CA GLY A 352 6.60 13.34 -2.28
C GLY A 352 7.96 12.77 -1.89
N GLN A 353 8.01 11.77 -1.02
CA GLN A 353 9.25 11.06 -0.64
C GLN A 353 9.96 10.37 -1.82
N PHE A 354 9.25 10.11 -2.92
CA PHE A 354 9.79 9.50 -4.14
C PHE A 354 10.19 10.52 -5.20
N ILE A 355 10.09 11.81 -4.91
CA ILE A 355 10.55 12.89 -5.79
C ILE A 355 11.86 13.44 -5.21
N GLU A 356 12.96 13.23 -5.92
CA GLU A 356 14.26 13.72 -5.49
C GLU A 356 14.37 15.24 -5.67
N LYS A 357 13.94 15.71 -6.85
CA LYS A 357 13.95 17.13 -7.19
C LYS A 357 12.71 17.49 -7.99
N SER A 358 11.81 18.25 -7.37
CA SER A 358 10.60 18.75 -8.04
C SER A 358 10.95 19.52 -9.30
N GLY A 359 10.29 19.17 -10.41
CA GLY A 359 10.57 19.70 -11.75
C GLY A 359 11.56 18.88 -12.58
N ASN A 360 12.26 17.90 -11.97
CA ASN A 360 13.21 17.03 -12.66
C ASN A 360 12.73 15.59 -12.84
N ASP A 361 12.28 14.96 -11.76
CA ASP A 361 11.89 13.54 -11.77
C ASP A 361 10.43 13.31 -11.31
N GLY A 362 9.68 14.39 -11.26
CA GLY A 362 8.28 14.51 -10.85
C GLY A 362 8.00 15.90 -10.30
N LEU A 363 6.76 16.15 -9.90
CA LEU A 363 6.34 17.42 -9.29
C LEU A 363 5.62 17.17 -7.96
N ILE A 364 5.78 18.09 -7.02
CA ILE A 364 5.14 18.09 -5.72
C ILE A 364 4.16 19.24 -5.62
N VAL A 365 2.88 18.95 -5.32
CA VAL A 365 1.86 19.94 -5.01
C VAL A 365 1.75 20.08 -3.49
N GLN A 366 1.87 21.31 -2.97
CA GLN A 366 1.99 21.55 -1.53
C GLN A 366 0.65 21.49 -0.80
N ASP A 367 -0.42 21.92 -1.44
CA ASP A 367 -1.76 21.98 -0.88
C ASP A 367 -2.72 21.00 -1.58
N ASN A 368 -3.98 20.97 -1.13
CA ASN A 368 -5.00 20.12 -1.72
C ASN A 368 -6.04 20.89 -2.56
N LEU A 369 -5.73 22.13 -2.95
CA LEU A 369 -6.65 22.93 -3.75
C LEU A 369 -6.62 22.46 -5.20
N PRO A 370 -7.76 22.11 -5.82
CA PRO A 370 -7.82 21.68 -7.22
C PRO A 370 -7.15 22.67 -8.18
N GLN A 371 -7.22 23.95 -7.85
CA GLN A 371 -6.57 25.03 -8.60
C GLN A 371 -5.03 24.88 -8.63
N SER A 372 -4.40 24.52 -7.51
CA SER A 372 -2.96 24.31 -7.43
C SER A 372 -2.53 23.10 -8.25
N TRP A 373 -3.33 22.04 -8.27
CA TRP A 373 -3.11 20.88 -9.12
C TRP A 373 -3.23 21.23 -10.60
N ALA A 374 -4.29 21.93 -11.01
CA ALA A 374 -4.45 22.39 -12.39
C ALA A 374 -3.30 23.29 -12.84
N ASN A 375 -2.87 24.22 -11.99
CA ASN A 375 -1.73 25.11 -12.26
C ASN A 375 -0.39 24.36 -12.38
N THR A 376 -0.24 23.23 -11.68
CA THR A 376 0.96 22.39 -11.75
C THR A 376 0.93 21.48 -12.98
N ILE A 377 -0.22 20.94 -13.36
CA ILE A 377 -0.41 20.05 -14.53
C ILE A 377 -0.25 20.80 -15.84
N SER A 378 -0.89 21.98 -15.96
CA SER A 378 -0.98 22.73 -17.22
C SER A 378 0.37 23.00 -17.91
N PRO A 379 1.43 23.52 -17.26
CA PRO A 379 2.70 23.79 -17.93
C PRO A 379 3.42 22.52 -18.38
N VAL A 380 3.28 21.39 -17.68
CA VAL A 380 3.87 20.10 -18.09
C VAL A 380 3.18 19.56 -19.35
N LEU A 381 1.87 19.76 -19.47
CA LEU A 381 1.15 19.38 -20.69
C LEU A 381 1.53 20.26 -21.88
N ALA A 382 1.81 21.54 -21.64
CA ALA A 382 2.18 22.50 -22.69
C ALA A 382 3.63 22.33 -23.19
N ASP A 383 4.52 21.66 -22.43
CA ASP A 383 5.92 21.45 -22.79
C ASP A 383 6.26 19.94 -22.90
N PRO A 384 6.10 19.33 -24.07
CA PRO A 384 6.47 17.92 -24.28
C PRO A 384 7.94 17.62 -24.02
N ALA A 385 8.86 18.57 -24.31
CA ALA A 385 10.28 18.36 -24.12
C ALA A 385 10.63 18.27 -22.62
N TRP A 386 10.03 19.11 -21.79
CA TRP A 386 10.18 19.04 -20.34
C TRP A 386 9.55 17.74 -19.78
N ARG A 387 8.36 17.38 -20.24
CA ARG A 387 7.69 16.13 -19.85
C ARG A 387 8.56 14.90 -20.18
N ASP A 388 9.16 14.85 -21.38
CA ASP A 388 10.06 13.75 -21.80
C ASP A 388 11.36 13.73 -20.98
N ALA A 389 11.92 14.89 -20.65
CA ALA A 389 13.09 14.98 -19.79
C ALA A 389 12.79 14.46 -18.38
N MET A 390 11.62 14.83 -17.83
CA MET A 390 11.13 14.35 -16.54
C MET A 390 10.89 12.84 -16.54
N SER A 391 10.30 12.30 -17.60
CA SER A 391 10.08 10.87 -17.83
C SER A 391 11.41 10.09 -17.72
N ARG A 392 12.42 10.49 -18.49
CA ARG A 392 13.75 9.86 -18.45
C ARG A 392 14.42 9.99 -17.07
N SER A 393 14.24 11.11 -16.39
CA SER A 393 14.83 11.33 -15.05
C SER A 393 14.13 10.49 -14.00
N ALA A 394 12.80 10.36 -14.06
CA ALA A 394 12.00 9.51 -13.18
C ALA A 394 12.43 8.04 -13.28
N ARG A 395 12.57 7.50 -14.50
CA ARG A 395 13.03 6.13 -14.74
C ARG A 395 14.45 5.90 -14.20
N ARG A 396 15.42 6.75 -14.56
CA ARG A 396 16.80 6.65 -14.07
C ARG A 396 16.92 6.71 -12.56
N TRP A 397 16.08 7.49 -11.91
CA TRP A 397 16.07 7.59 -10.45
C TRP A 397 15.69 6.25 -9.82
N VAL A 398 14.64 5.58 -10.32
CA VAL A 398 14.23 4.26 -9.81
C VAL A 398 15.30 3.22 -10.07
N GLU A 399 15.83 3.14 -11.29
CA GLU A 399 16.88 2.18 -11.67
C GLU A 399 18.14 2.26 -10.79
N ARG A 400 18.50 3.47 -10.34
CA ARG A 400 19.72 3.68 -9.56
C ARG A 400 19.52 3.55 -8.06
N ARG A 401 18.32 3.75 -7.55
CA ARG A 401 18.10 3.95 -6.13
C ARG A 401 17.09 3.01 -5.51
N TRP A 402 16.34 2.30 -6.33
CA TRP A 402 15.26 1.50 -5.79
C TRP A 402 15.53 0.00 -5.99
N PRO A 403 15.46 -0.81 -4.90
CA PRO A 403 15.75 -2.24 -4.98
C PRO A 403 14.62 -3.02 -5.65
N SER A 404 14.95 -4.19 -6.15
CA SER A 404 13.99 -5.23 -6.50
C SER A 404 13.32 -5.83 -5.26
N TRP A 405 12.22 -6.55 -5.43
CA TRP A 405 11.56 -7.25 -4.32
C TRP A 405 12.47 -8.31 -3.68
N THR A 406 13.32 -8.96 -4.47
CA THR A 406 14.30 -9.94 -3.99
C THR A 406 15.39 -9.29 -3.15
N GLU A 407 15.94 -8.15 -3.57
CA GLU A 407 16.92 -7.40 -2.78
C GLU A 407 16.35 -6.93 -1.45
N VAL A 408 15.12 -6.40 -1.43
CA VAL A 408 14.46 -6.01 -0.17
C VAL A 408 14.26 -7.21 0.76
N LEU A 409 13.88 -8.36 0.21
CA LEU A 409 13.73 -9.58 1.00
C LEU A 409 15.05 -10.02 1.62
N LEU A 410 16.13 -9.99 0.84
CA LEU A 410 17.47 -10.41 1.27
C LEU A 410 18.14 -9.41 2.22
N GLU A 411 17.97 -8.11 2.00
CA GLU A 411 18.68 -7.05 2.72
C GLU A 411 17.90 -6.50 3.91
N ASP A 412 16.56 -6.37 3.80
CA ASP A 412 15.75 -5.71 4.84
C ASP A 412 15.00 -6.74 5.72
N LEU A 413 14.42 -7.80 5.14
CA LEU A 413 13.51 -8.69 5.85
C LEU A 413 14.20 -9.89 6.49
N ILE A 414 14.94 -10.70 5.71
CA ILE A 414 15.59 -11.92 6.19
C ILE A 414 16.58 -11.64 7.33
N PRO A 415 17.43 -10.58 7.26
CA PRO A 415 18.33 -10.26 8.38
C PRO A 415 17.58 -9.92 9.67
N VAL A 416 16.46 -9.20 9.56
CA VAL A 416 15.63 -8.85 10.73
C VAL A 416 14.98 -10.09 11.33
N TRP A 417 14.44 -10.98 10.51
CA TRP A 417 13.83 -12.24 10.97
C TRP A 417 14.85 -13.16 11.64
N ARG A 418 16.06 -13.32 11.06
CA ARG A 418 17.16 -14.06 11.65
C ARG A 418 17.58 -13.44 12.99
N SER A 419 17.81 -12.14 13.03
CA SER A 419 18.17 -11.42 14.24
C SER A 419 17.10 -11.52 15.34
N ALA A 420 15.82 -11.53 14.97
CA ALA A 420 14.73 -11.71 15.91
C ALA A 420 14.73 -13.14 16.49
N ARG A 421 14.88 -14.17 15.66
CA ARG A 421 14.99 -15.57 16.07
C ARG A 421 16.18 -15.78 17.03
N ASP A 422 17.35 -15.30 16.63
CA ASP A 422 18.61 -15.54 17.34
C ASP A 422 18.69 -14.76 18.68
N SER A 423 17.82 -13.76 18.87
CA SER A 423 17.71 -13.00 20.12
C SER A 423 16.85 -13.70 21.18
N MET A 424 16.13 -14.77 20.83
CA MET A 424 15.30 -15.50 21.78
C MET A 424 16.16 -16.43 22.63
N PRO A 425 15.88 -16.57 23.94
CA PRO A 425 16.55 -17.58 24.75
C PRO A 425 16.26 -18.97 24.20
N PRO A 426 17.22 -19.90 24.27
CA PRO A 426 17.01 -21.26 23.85
C PRO A 426 15.79 -21.86 24.57
N VAL A 427 14.93 -22.53 23.81
CA VAL A 427 13.78 -23.23 24.37
C VAL A 427 14.33 -24.29 25.32
N GLN A 428 14.15 -24.09 26.62
CA GLN A 428 14.37 -25.16 27.58
C GLN A 428 13.26 -26.20 27.36
N ASP A 429 13.63 -27.38 26.91
CA ASP A 429 12.71 -28.52 26.83
C ASP A 429 12.03 -28.69 28.19
N ARG A 430 10.73 -28.40 28.23
CA ARG A 430 9.86 -28.67 29.37
C ARG A 430 9.04 -29.92 29.15
#